data_4251f4cf9c6ebf2d27d3465deecf43b9
#
_entry.id   4251f4cf9c6ebf2d27d3465deecf43b9
#
_cell.length_a   1.000
_cell.length_b   1.000
_cell.length_c   1.000
_cell.angle_alpha   90.00
_cell.angle_beta   90.00
_cell.angle_gamma   90.00
#
_symmetry.space_group_name_H-M   'P 1'
#
loop_
_entity.id
_entity.type
_entity.pdbx_description
1 polymer ?
#
loop_
_entity_poly.entity_id
_entity_poly.type
_entity_poly.pdbx_seq_one_letter_code
_entity_poly.pdbx_strand_id
1 'polypeptide(L)'
;PSEQTSIQVSNLLESSMYSTTECAVSFIPQYKDGQDLIKACQNEEICLNGEKACEVLNNTLKQIIGYSLDVCDECVNKAYKLDIYYSPIDSESPNEEVLDFQEGLFENCKSKFGGKHSIDLTSFTEGSLDIELEVCRG
;
A
#
# COMPACT_ATOMS: atom_id res chain seq x y z
N PRO A 1 -10.16 19.78 -8.94
CA PRO A 1 -9.11 19.52 -9.93
C PRO A 1 -8.36 18.24 -9.64
N SER A 2 -7.98 17.54 -10.70
CA SER A 2 -7.31 16.26 -10.60
C SER A 2 -5.93 16.32 -9.92
N GLU A 3 -5.19 17.42 -10.08
CA GLU A 3 -3.90 17.61 -9.45
C GLU A 3 -3.98 17.60 -7.93
N GLN A 4 -4.91 18.36 -7.38
CA GLN A 4 -5.09 18.44 -5.93
C GLN A 4 -5.53 17.10 -5.36
N THR A 5 -6.35 16.36 -6.10
CA THR A 5 -6.80 15.04 -5.67
C THR A 5 -5.66 14.03 -5.69
N SER A 6 -4.78 14.09 -6.70
CA SER A 6 -3.60 13.22 -6.75
C SER A 6 -2.64 13.51 -5.60
N ILE A 7 -2.49 14.79 -5.21
CA ILE A 7 -1.70 15.16 -4.04
C ILE A 7 -2.30 14.55 -2.77
N GLN A 8 -3.63 14.59 -2.63
CA GLN A 8 -4.31 13.98 -1.48
C GLN A 8 -4.08 12.47 -1.42
N VAL A 9 -4.13 11.79 -2.55
CA VAL A 9 -3.86 10.36 -2.62
C VAL A 9 -2.41 10.06 -2.24
N SER A 10 -1.46 10.84 -2.74
CA SER A 10 -0.05 10.68 -2.38
C SER A 10 0.18 10.91 -0.90
N ASN A 11 -0.47 11.91 -0.32
CA ASN A 11 -0.36 12.20 1.11
C ASN A 11 -0.97 11.08 1.95
N LEU A 12 -2.06 10.48 1.49
CA LEU A 12 -2.69 9.34 2.16
C LEU A 12 -1.73 8.14 2.18
N LEU A 13 -1.10 7.84 1.05
CA LEU A 13 -0.10 6.78 0.98
C LEU A 13 1.05 7.03 1.94
N GLU A 14 1.59 8.23 1.92
CA GLU A 14 2.70 8.60 2.80
C GLU A 14 2.31 8.47 4.27
N SER A 15 1.14 8.95 4.66
CA SER A 15 0.62 8.79 6.02
C SER A 15 0.52 7.33 6.41
N SER A 16 0.04 6.49 5.48
CA SER A 16 -0.10 5.05 5.73
C SER A 16 1.25 4.38 5.99
N MET A 17 2.30 4.85 5.32
CA MET A 17 3.66 4.30 5.48
C MET A 17 4.23 4.56 6.86
N TYR A 18 3.82 5.63 7.53
CA TYR A 18 4.33 6.00 8.83
C TYR A 18 3.38 5.69 9.99
N SER A 19 2.24 5.09 9.70
CA SER A 19 1.28 4.68 10.74
C SER A 19 1.79 3.43 11.46
N THR A 20 1.69 3.42 12.78
CA THR A 20 2.07 2.26 13.58
C THR A 20 1.05 1.14 13.40
N THR A 21 1.52 -0.08 13.20
CA THR A 21 0.71 -1.27 13.00
C THR A 21 0.71 -2.16 14.24
N GLU A 22 -0.09 -3.24 14.19
CA GLU A 22 -0.17 -4.23 15.26
C GLU A 22 0.94 -5.28 15.19
N CYS A 23 1.80 -5.21 14.18
CA CYS A 23 2.84 -6.21 13.98
C CYS A 23 4.15 -5.82 14.65
N ALA A 24 4.67 -6.71 15.48
CA ALA A 24 6.00 -6.59 16.03
C ALA A 24 6.72 -7.93 15.82
N VAL A 25 8.00 -7.89 15.49
CA VAL A 25 8.78 -9.09 15.21
C VAL A 25 9.95 -9.27 16.18
N SER A 26 10.22 -8.29 17.04
CA SER A 26 11.31 -8.36 18.01
C SER A 26 10.79 -8.68 19.39
N PHE A 27 11.66 -9.27 20.22
CA PHE A 27 11.31 -9.71 21.56
C PHE A 27 10.84 -8.57 22.47
N ILE A 28 11.44 -7.39 22.33
CA ILE A 28 10.91 -6.17 22.92
C ILE A 28 9.96 -5.59 21.87
N PRO A 29 8.63 -5.51 22.15
CA PRO A 29 7.69 -5.13 21.11
C PRO A 29 8.00 -3.76 20.53
N GLN A 30 8.49 -3.76 19.32
CA GLN A 30 8.59 -2.57 18.50
C GLN A 30 7.62 -2.76 17.34
N TYR A 31 6.50 -2.07 17.42
CA TYR A 31 5.49 -2.19 16.39
C TYR A 31 5.97 -1.53 15.11
N LYS A 32 5.86 -2.27 14.02
CA LYS A 32 6.29 -1.78 12.71
C LYS A 32 5.31 -0.73 12.19
N ASP A 33 5.85 0.31 11.54
CA ASP A 33 5.00 1.20 10.76
C ASP A 33 4.65 0.54 9.41
N GLY A 34 3.85 1.24 8.59
CA GLY A 34 3.42 0.69 7.32
C GLY A 34 4.58 0.33 6.41
N GLN A 35 5.61 1.16 6.35
CA GLN A 35 6.77 0.94 5.49
C GLN A 35 7.57 -0.29 5.93
N ASP A 36 7.83 -0.42 7.23
CA ASP A 36 8.55 -1.57 7.77
C ASP A 36 7.71 -2.86 7.63
N LEU A 37 6.40 -2.74 7.73
CA LEU A 37 5.50 -3.88 7.58
C LEU A 37 5.49 -4.38 6.13
N ILE A 38 5.62 -3.50 5.14
CA ILE A 38 5.74 -3.91 3.74
C ILE A 38 7.00 -4.73 3.55
N LYS A 39 8.11 -4.30 4.14
CA LYS A 39 9.36 -5.06 4.08
C LYS A 39 9.22 -6.43 4.76
N ALA A 40 8.55 -6.47 5.90
CA ALA A 40 8.28 -7.72 6.61
C ALA A 40 7.39 -8.64 5.78
N CYS A 41 6.40 -8.11 5.09
CA CYS A 41 5.53 -8.88 4.20
C CYS A 41 6.33 -9.48 3.04
N GLN A 42 7.20 -8.69 2.41
CA GLN A 42 8.07 -9.19 1.34
C GLN A 42 8.95 -10.35 1.82
N ASN A 43 9.42 -10.30 3.06
CA ASN A 43 10.27 -11.32 3.65
C ASN A 43 9.47 -12.46 4.28
N GLU A 44 8.16 -12.45 4.14
CA GLU A 44 7.25 -13.48 4.69
C GLU A 44 7.40 -13.67 6.19
N GLU A 45 7.64 -12.59 6.92
CA GLU A 45 7.79 -12.63 8.37
C GLU A 45 6.45 -12.83 9.08
N ILE A 46 6.55 -13.34 10.31
CA ILE A 46 5.39 -13.57 11.16
C ILE A 46 5.53 -12.65 12.37
N CYS A 47 4.43 -11.96 12.71
CA CYS A 47 4.40 -11.07 13.87
C CYS A 47 4.42 -11.90 15.16
N LEU A 48 4.83 -11.28 16.28
CA LEU A 48 4.90 -11.97 17.56
C LEU A 48 3.58 -12.58 18.02
N ASN A 49 2.46 -12.01 17.58
CA ASN A 49 1.13 -12.54 17.91
C ASN A 49 0.73 -13.74 17.04
N GLY A 50 1.59 -14.19 16.14
CA GLY A 50 1.32 -15.32 15.25
C GLY A 50 0.69 -14.96 13.91
N GLU A 51 0.31 -13.72 13.70
CA GLU A 51 -0.26 -13.29 12.42
C GLU A 51 0.85 -13.08 11.39
N LYS A 52 0.55 -13.39 10.13
CA LYS A 52 1.49 -13.14 9.04
C LYS A 52 1.55 -11.65 8.76
N ALA A 53 2.76 -11.14 8.53
CA ALA A 53 2.94 -9.72 8.23
C ALA A 53 2.10 -9.26 7.05
N CYS A 54 1.99 -10.07 6.00
CA CYS A 54 1.17 -9.73 4.84
C CYS A 54 -0.31 -9.62 5.16
N GLU A 55 -0.83 -10.44 6.07
CA GLU A 55 -2.22 -10.36 6.50
C GLU A 55 -2.48 -9.08 7.31
N VAL A 56 -1.58 -8.75 8.23
CA VAL A 56 -1.68 -7.52 9.01
C VAL A 56 -1.61 -6.30 8.08
N LEU A 57 -0.69 -6.33 7.13
CA LEU A 57 -0.54 -5.26 6.15
C LEU A 57 -1.81 -5.06 5.33
N ASN A 58 -2.36 -6.15 4.81
CA ASN A 58 -3.58 -6.11 4.01
C ASN A 58 -4.74 -5.48 4.79
N ASN A 59 -4.96 -5.93 6.02
CA ASN A 59 -6.04 -5.43 6.85
C ASN A 59 -5.83 -3.98 7.27
N THR A 60 -4.61 -3.62 7.63
CA THR A 60 -4.28 -2.26 8.05
C THR A 60 -4.47 -1.26 6.91
N LEU A 61 -3.95 -1.58 5.73
CA LEU A 61 -4.08 -0.68 4.58
C LEU A 61 -5.53 -0.57 4.11
N LYS A 62 -6.29 -1.66 4.11
CA LYS A 62 -7.71 -1.61 3.78
C LYS A 62 -8.48 -0.71 4.72
N GLN A 63 -8.18 -0.77 6.01
CA GLN A 63 -8.82 0.08 7.00
C GLN A 63 -8.50 1.55 6.78
N ILE A 64 -7.22 1.88 6.65
CA ILE A 64 -6.78 3.28 6.50
C ILE A 64 -7.30 3.87 5.20
N ILE A 65 -7.11 3.18 4.10
CA ILE A 65 -7.46 3.68 2.77
C ILE A 65 -8.98 3.70 2.58
N GLY A 66 -9.64 2.63 2.97
CA GLY A 66 -11.09 2.54 2.86
C GLY A 66 -11.82 3.61 3.66
N TYR A 67 -11.37 3.86 4.88
CA TYR A 67 -11.92 4.91 5.73
C TYR A 67 -11.71 6.30 5.13
N SER A 68 -10.50 6.55 4.62
CA SER A 68 -10.14 7.87 4.10
C SER A 68 -10.80 8.18 2.76
N LEU A 69 -10.94 7.19 1.89
CA LEU A 69 -11.50 7.39 0.55
C LEU A 69 -13.03 7.28 0.52
N ASP A 70 -13.62 6.59 1.47
CA ASP A 70 -15.07 6.41 1.59
C ASP A 70 -15.69 5.94 0.25
N VAL A 71 -15.28 4.74 -0.16
CA VAL A 71 -15.70 4.18 -1.46
C VAL A 71 -17.04 3.47 -1.36
N CYS A 72 -17.96 3.81 -2.26
CA CYS A 72 -19.23 3.09 -2.42
C CYS A 72 -19.80 3.37 -3.80
N ASP A 73 -20.84 2.62 -4.21
CA ASP A 73 -21.46 2.77 -5.54
C ASP A 73 -22.06 4.16 -5.77
N GLU A 74 -22.58 4.78 -4.73
CA GLU A 74 -23.20 6.09 -4.80
C GLU A 74 -22.28 7.22 -4.38
N CYS A 75 -21.06 6.90 -3.99
CA CYS A 75 -20.08 7.86 -3.52
C CYS A 75 -19.35 8.50 -4.69
N VAL A 76 -18.65 9.60 -4.41
CA VAL A 76 -17.78 10.27 -5.40
C VAL A 76 -16.66 9.33 -5.81
N ASN A 77 -16.03 8.68 -4.84
CA ASN A 77 -15.03 7.66 -5.10
C ASN A 77 -15.76 6.31 -5.23
N LYS A 78 -15.72 5.73 -6.41
CA LYS A 78 -16.46 4.50 -6.71
C LYS A 78 -15.63 3.24 -6.49
N ALA A 79 -14.33 3.36 -6.62
CA ALA A 79 -13.43 2.23 -6.46
C ALA A 79 -12.01 2.71 -6.19
N TYR A 80 -11.22 1.84 -5.59
CA TYR A 80 -9.79 2.04 -5.51
C TYR A 80 -9.07 0.71 -5.64
N LYS A 81 -7.82 0.77 -6.07
CA LYS A 81 -6.95 -0.41 -6.06
C LYS A 81 -5.56 -0.02 -5.58
N LEU A 82 -4.98 -0.90 -4.80
CA LEU A 82 -3.62 -0.77 -4.30
C LEU A 82 -2.77 -1.90 -4.85
N ASP A 83 -1.57 -1.57 -5.28
CA ASP A 83 -0.61 -2.55 -5.78
C ASP A 83 0.74 -2.28 -5.13
N ILE A 84 1.33 -3.31 -4.52
CA ILE A 84 2.65 -3.24 -3.92
C ILE A 84 3.51 -4.29 -4.62
N TYR A 85 4.62 -3.85 -5.17
CA TYR A 85 5.51 -4.75 -5.92
C TYR A 85 6.96 -4.38 -5.69
N TYR A 86 7.82 -5.38 -5.88
CA TYR A 86 9.26 -5.19 -5.83
C TYR A 86 9.76 -4.89 -7.24
N SER A 87 10.51 -3.82 -7.39
CA SER A 87 11.12 -3.43 -8.67
C SER A 87 12.62 -3.67 -8.57
N PRO A 88 13.16 -4.67 -9.27
CA PRO A 88 14.60 -4.90 -9.29
C PRO A 88 15.33 -3.73 -9.93
N ILE A 89 16.59 -3.51 -9.53
CA ILE A 89 17.39 -2.46 -10.13
C ILE A 89 17.71 -2.78 -11.59
N ASP A 90 17.76 -4.07 -11.90
CA ASP A 90 17.96 -4.54 -13.27
C ASP A 90 16.64 -4.45 -14.03
N SER A 91 16.56 -3.58 -15.02
CA SER A 91 15.34 -3.34 -15.78
C SER A 91 14.93 -4.54 -16.65
N GLU A 92 15.78 -5.53 -16.82
CA GLU A 92 15.46 -6.76 -17.56
C GLU A 92 14.70 -7.77 -16.72
N SER A 93 14.82 -7.67 -15.40
CA SER A 93 14.09 -8.57 -14.50
C SER A 93 12.66 -8.06 -14.28
N PRO A 94 11.67 -8.96 -14.24
CA PRO A 94 10.29 -8.55 -14.02
C PRO A 94 10.06 -8.10 -12.59
N ASN A 95 9.06 -7.24 -12.40
CA ASN A 95 8.62 -6.87 -11.06
C ASN A 95 7.99 -8.05 -10.37
N GLU A 96 8.14 -8.13 -9.05
CA GLU A 96 7.56 -9.20 -8.25
C GLU A 96 6.42 -8.63 -7.40
N GLU A 97 5.25 -9.24 -7.50
CA GLU A 97 4.09 -8.83 -6.75
C GLU A 97 4.26 -9.16 -5.26
N VAL A 98 3.98 -8.18 -4.39
CA VAL A 98 4.02 -8.36 -2.94
C VAL A 98 2.60 -8.47 -2.39
N LEU A 99 1.75 -7.53 -2.74
CA LEU A 99 0.37 -7.47 -2.26
C LEU A 99 -0.45 -6.60 -3.20
N ASP A 100 -1.67 -7.03 -3.50
CA ASP A 100 -2.60 -6.17 -4.22
C ASP A 100 -4.01 -6.39 -3.69
N PHE A 101 -4.84 -5.35 -3.75
CA PHE A 101 -6.27 -5.48 -3.46
C PHE A 101 -7.03 -4.33 -4.13
N GLN A 102 -8.32 -4.58 -4.32
CA GLN A 102 -9.21 -3.62 -4.96
C GLN A 102 -10.57 -3.64 -4.27
N GLU A 103 -11.17 -2.47 -4.12
CA GLU A 103 -12.56 -2.34 -3.69
C GLU A 103 -13.33 -1.58 -4.76
N GLY A 104 -14.54 -2.07 -5.08
CA GLY A 104 -15.36 -1.50 -6.12
C GLY A 104 -14.92 -1.91 -7.51
N LEU A 105 -15.63 -1.40 -8.51
CA LEU A 105 -15.36 -1.73 -9.90
C LEU A 105 -14.82 -0.51 -10.64
N PHE A 106 -13.75 -0.72 -11.40
CA PHE A 106 -13.18 0.32 -12.26
C PHE A 106 -13.92 0.35 -13.59
N GLU A 107 -15.20 0.66 -13.51
CA GLU A 107 -16.07 0.80 -14.69
C GLU A 107 -16.66 2.20 -14.73
N ASN A 108 -16.69 2.79 -15.91
CA ASN A 108 -17.33 4.09 -16.14
C ASN A 108 -16.79 5.20 -15.24
N CYS A 109 -15.49 5.18 -14.98
CA CYS A 109 -14.85 6.23 -14.20
C CYS A 109 -14.83 7.53 -15.02
N LYS A 110 -15.37 8.60 -14.47
CA LYS A 110 -15.25 9.91 -15.10
C LYS A 110 -13.83 10.42 -15.03
N SER A 111 -13.15 10.09 -13.95
CA SER A 111 -11.72 10.40 -13.81
C SER A 111 -11.05 9.32 -13.01
N LYS A 112 -9.75 9.16 -13.24
CA LYS A 112 -8.87 8.29 -12.46
C LYS A 112 -7.70 9.13 -12.01
N PHE A 113 -7.30 8.94 -10.78
CA PHE A 113 -6.12 9.62 -10.26
C PHE A 113 -5.44 8.71 -9.26
N GLY A 114 -4.18 8.93 -9.05
CA GLY A 114 -3.42 8.06 -8.19
C GLY A 114 -2.21 8.71 -7.59
N GLY A 115 -1.53 7.95 -6.76
CA GLY A 115 -0.28 8.32 -6.15
C GLY A 115 0.63 7.12 -6.07
N LYS A 116 1.91 7.39 -5.92
CA LYS A 116 2.93 6.37 -5.82
C LYS A 116 3.90 6.74 -4.71
N HIS A 117 4.32 5.72 -3.97
CA HIS A 117 5.36 5.84 -2.96
C HIS A 117 6.39 4.75 -3.21
N SER A 118 7.67 5.10 -3.16
CA SER A 118 8.75 4.15 -3.37
C SER A 118 9.62 4.07 -2.12
N ILE A 119 9.96 2.85 -1.73
CA ILE A 119 10.85 2.57 -0.62
C ILE A 119 12.14 2.01 -1.20
N ASP A 120 13.24 2.76 -1.10
CA ASP A 120 14.52 2.30 -1.59
C ASP A 120 15.11 1.26 -0.65
N LEU A 121 15.55 0.14 -1.22
CA LEU A 121 16.20 -0.93 -0.48
C LEU A 121 17.71 -0.71 -0.55
N THR A 122 18.29 -0.35 0.60
CA THR A 122 19.68 0.15 0.66
C THR A 122 20.72 -0.92 0.96
N SER A 123 20.36 -2.18 1.06
CA SER A 123 21.35 -3.22 1.35
C SER A 123 21.47 -4.21 0.21
N PHE A 124 21.43 -5.49 0.48
CA PHE A 124 21.79 -6.53 -0.47
C PHE A 124 20.84 -6.73 -1.64
N THR A 125 19.61 -6.25 -1.53
CA THR A 125 18.65 -6.32 -2.63
C THR A 125 18.56 -4.95 -3.29
N GLU A 126 19.31 -4.76 -4.31
CA GLU A 126 19.32 -3.53 -5.08
C GLU A 126 17.98 -3.36 -5.82
N GLY A 127 17.17 -2.44 -5.39
CA GLY A 127 15.87 -2.19 -5.99
C GLY A 127 14.99 -1.37 -5.07
N SER A 128 13.69 -1.39 -5.33
CA SER A 128 12.71 -0.65 -4.52
C SER A 128 11.45 -1.46 -4.32
N LEU A 129 10.73 -1.13 -3.25
CA LEU A 129 9.36 -1.56 -3.05
C LEU A 129 8.47 -0.38 -3.44
N ASP A 130 7.63 -0.58 -4.42
CA ASP A 130 6.77 0.47 -4.96
C ASP A 130 5.32 0.22 -4.59
N ILE A 131 4.66 1.27 -4.13
CA ILE A 131 3.25 1.23 -3.74
C ILE A 131 2.49 2.19 -4.65
N GLU A 132 1.50 1.69 -5.36
CA GLU A 132 0.65 2.49 -6.21
C GLU A 132 -0.80 2.40 -5.76
N LEU A 133 -1.43 3.55 -5.60
CA LEU A 133 -2.85 3.63 -5.27
C LEU A 133 -3.55 4.39 -6.39
N GLU A 134 -4.59 3.78 -6.96
CA GLU A 134 -5.40 4.40 -8.00
C GLU A 134 -6.85 4.45 -7.54
N VAL A 135 -7.51 5.58 -7.80
CA VAL A 135 -8.89 5.83 -7.40
C VAL A 135 -9.73 6.11 -8.63
N CYS A 136 -10.91 5.49 -8.68
CA CYS A 136 -11.90 5.69 -9.72
C CYS A 136 -12.98 6.62 -9.20
N ARG A 137 -13.20 7.74 -9.88
CA ARG A 137 -14.24 8.70 -9.58
C ARG A 137 -15.37 8.63 -10.59
N GLY A 138 -16.57 8.65 -10.08
CA GLY A 138 -17.75 8.68 -10.93
C GLY A 138 -18.31 10.06 -11.21
#